data_37dcba1db413596cae5b696b8d1382f9
#
_entry.id   37dcba1db413596cae5b696b8d1382f9
#
_cell.length_a   1.000
_cell.length_b   1.000
_cell.length_c   1.000
_cell.angle_alpha   90.00
_cell.angle_beta   90.00
_cell.angle_gamma   90.00
#
_symmetry.space_group_name_H-M   'P 1'
#
loop_
_entity.id
_entity.type
_entity.pdbx_description
1 polymer ?
#
loop_
_entity_poly.entity_id
_entity_poly.type
_entity_poly.pdbx_seq_one_letter_code
_entity_poly.pdbx_strand_id
1 'polypeptide(L)'
;LNIKGFSSNMYGWTERWKMDGKKPQWEDLFHACAEAGLDAVEIDADTEKLKLARSFGLAVSASYIGLPLHIPFNGLGVVQTVLPFAERLAAADGTDLLINADPISWKNPVSKSEDHFKQQGENLSRISELVASLGLKVCLHNHAADNHNARGDLRSVIQYADPLVGLCIDTGWAHVAGCNPIEWVTDYPDRVFAFHLRNQRGHVPTEDLLEGDINFVSLLNSAAAAKYNGWLALELWHPQSTQPVRTMTEDVERSLDYLRHILALSS
;
A
#
# COMPACT_ATOMS: atom_id res chain seq x y z
N LEU A 1 -10.49 -12.80 -11.68
CA LEU A 1 -9.31 -12.37 -10.95
C LEU A 1 -9.07 -13.31 -9.76
N ASN A 2 -7.90 -13.94 -9.69
CA ASN A 2 -7.55 -14.88 -8.64
C ASN A 2 -6.64 -14.18 -7.60
N ILE A 3 -7.25 -13.57 -6.59
CA ILE A 3 -6.55 -12.85 -5.52
C ILE A 3 -6.23 -13.75 -4.32
N LYS A 4 -5.28 -13.35 -3.48
CA LYS A 4 -5.00 -14.01 -2.19
C LYS A 4 -6.11 -13.79 -1.17
N GLY A 5 -6.77 -12.64 -1.23
CA GLY A 5 -7.83 -12.21 -0.34
C GLY A 5 -7.84 -10.69 -0.17
N PHE A 6 -8.59 -10.23 0.82
CA PHE A 6 -8.73 -8.82 1.16
C PHE A 6 -7.91 -8.47 2.39
N SER A 7 -7.15 -7.40 2.29
CA SER A 7 -6.33 -6.87 3.37
C SER A 7 -6.70 -5.42 3.69
N SER A 8 -6.20 -4.90 4.78
CA SER A 8 -6.27 -3.47 5.07
C SER A 8 -4.97 -2.96 5.69
N ASN A 9 -4.53 -1.78 5.23
CA ASN A 9 -3.50 -1.01 5.90
C ASN A 9 -4.05 -0.46 7.22
N MET A 10 -3.28 -0.58 8.31
CA MET A 10 -3.74 -0.21 9.65
C MET A 10 -3.62 1.28 9.98
N TYR A 11 -2.99 2.08 9.13
CA TYR A 11 -2.86 3.52 9.35
C TYR A 11 -4.24 4.21 9.43
N GLY A 12 -5.11 3.97 8.45
CA GLY A 12 -6.46 4.54 8.42
C GLY A 12 -7.29 4.17 9.65
N TRP A 13 -7.20 2.91 10.12
CA TRP A 13 -7.88 2.44 11.33
C TRP A 13 -7.41 3.19 12.58
N THR A 14 -6.11 3.32 12.76
CA THR A 14 -5.55 4.02 13.93
C THR A 14 -5.91 5.50 13.94
N GLU A 15 -5.83 6.16 12.79
CA GLU A 15 -6.17 7.59 12.67
C GLU A 15 -7.68 7.83 12.86
N ARG A 16 -8.51 6.96 12.31
CA ARG A 16 -9.96 7.07 12.49
C ARG A 16 -10.38 6.90 13.95
N TRP A 17 -9.83 5.93 14.67
CA TRP A 17 -10.13 5.73 16.08
C TRP A 17 -9.69 6.92 16.93
N LYS A 18 -8.54 7.53 16.63
CA LYS A 18 -8.12 8.79 17.28
C LYS A 18 -9.11 9.92 17.02
N MET A 19 -9.57 10.05 15.77
CA MET A 19 -10.55 11.06 15.39
C MET A 19 -11.90 10.85 16.12
N ASP A 20 -12.31 9.61 16.31
CA ASP A 20 -13.50 9.22 17.08
C ASP A 20 -13.31 9.34 18.61
N GLY A 21 -12.17 9.88 19.07
CA GLY A 21 -11.85 10.05 20.49
C GLY A 21 -11.49 8.76 21.22
N LYS A 22 -11.23 7.68 20.49
CA LYS A 22 -10.83 6.38 21.03
C LYS A 22 -9.31 6.27 21.07
N LYS A 23 -8.77 5.61 22.09
CA LYS A 23 -7.35 5.23 22.10
C LYS A 23 -7.20 3.91 21.33
N PRO A 24 -6.47 3.88 20.20
CA PRO A 24 -6.27 2.64 19.47
C PRO A 24 -5.57 1.59 20.34
N GLN A 25 -6.19 0.43 20.50
CA GLN A 25 -5.60 -0.77 21.06
C GLN A 25 -5.54 -1.82 19.95
N TRP A 26 -4.42 -2.53 19.83
CA TRP A 26 -4.22 -3.46 18.71
C TRP A 26 -5.20 -4.62 18.75
N GLU A 27 -5.56 -5.12 19.93
CA GLU A 27 -6.55 -6.17 20.11
C GLU A 27 -7.91 -5.76 19.54
N ASP A 28 -8.38 -4.57 19.89
CA ASP A 28 -9.68 -4.06 19.43
C ASP A 28 -9.66 -3.77 17.93
N LEU A 29 -8.54 -3.25 17.40
CA LEU A 29 -8.39 -2.98 15.97
C LEU A 29 -8.39 -4.28 15.16
N PHE A 30 -7.66 -5.31 15.58
CA PHE A 30 -7.65 -6.58 14.86
C PHE A 30 -8.98 -7.33 14.97
N HIS A 31 -9.66 -7.22 16.11
CA HIS A 31 -11.02 -7.73 16.26
C HIS A 31 -11.95 -7.06 15.24
N ALA A 32 -11.94 -5.73 15.16
CA ALA A 32 -12.75 -4.99 14.20
C ALA A 32 -12.42 -5.32 12.73
N CYS A 33 -11.13 -5.54 12.41
CA CYS A 33 -10.72 -5.99 11.08
C CYS A 33 -11.28 -7.38 10.74
N ALA A 34 -11.23 -8.32 11.69
CA ALA A 34 -11.76 -9.66 11.50
C ALA A 34 -13.29 -9.63 11.39
N GLU A 35 -14.00 -8.85 12.22
CA GLU A 35 -15.45 -8.65 12.13
C GLU A 35 -15.86 -8.05 10.77
N ALA A 36 -15.12 -7.08 10.24
CA ALA A 36 -15.38 -6.51 8.93
C ALA A 36 -15.16 -7.50 7.76
N GLY A 37 -14.64 -8.69 8.04
CA GLY A 37 -14.44 -9.74 7.04
C GLY A 37 -13.18 -9.60 6.20
N LEU A 38 -12.14 -8.99 6.76
CA LEU A 38 -10.79 -8.97 6.20
C LEU A 38 -10.09 -10.33 6.39
N ASP A 39 -9.30 -10.74 5.41
CA ASP A 39 -8.48 -11.95 5.46
C ASP A 39 -7.07 -11.67 6.02
N ALA A 40 -6.61 -10.44 5.89
CA ALA A 40 -5.26 -10.03 6.25
C ALA A 40 -5.19 -8.56 6.68
N VAL A 41 -4.05 -8.20 7.25
CA VAL A 41 -3.70 -6.81 7.57
C VAL A 41 -2.29 -6.46 7.08
N GLU A 42 -2.08 -5.20 6.80
CA GLU A 42 -0.77 -4.60 6.57
C GLU A 42 -0.39 -3.76 7.78
N ILE A 43 0.68 -4.16 8.45
CA ILE A 43 1.16 -3.55 9.70
C ILE A 43 2.68 -3.47 9.73
N ASP A 44 3.22 -2.70 10.68
CA ASP A 44 4.66 -2.70 10.96
C ASP A 44 5.16 -4.13 11.23
N ALA A 45 6.35 -4.46 10.78
CA ALA A 45 7.00 -5.73 11.08
C ALA A 45 7.51 -5.79 12.54
N ASP A 46 6.61 -5.52 13.48
CA ASP A 46 6.80 -5.70 14.92
C ASP A 46 6.34 -7.11 15.32
N THR A 47 7.22 -7.87 15.97
CA THR A 47 6.96 -9.30 16.25
C THR A 47 5.70 -9.53 17.06
N GLU A 48 5.42 -8.70 18.05
CA GLU A 48 4.26 -8.90 18.93
C GLU A 48 2.95 -8.50 18.22
N LYS A 49 2.97 -7.42 17.43
CA LYS A 49 1.82 -7.04 16.60
C LYS A 49 1.51 -8.10 15.54
N LEU A 50 2.55 -8.66 14.88
CA LEU A 50 2.39 -9.71 13.87
C LEU A 50 1.78 -10.97 14.46
N LYS A 51 2.24 -11.41 15.64
CA LYS A 51 1.66 -12.55 16.37
C LYS A 51 0.21 -12.27 16.78
N LEU A 52 -0.05 -11.07 17.28
CA LEU A 52 -1.37 -10.67 17.75
C LEU A 52 -2.38 -10.67 16.59
N ALA A 53 -2.06 -10.09 15.43
CA ALA A 53 -2.93 -10.13 14.25
C ALA A 53 -3.31 -11.59 13.88
N ARG A 54 -2.32 -12.47 13.86
CA ARG A 54 -2.54 -13.90 13.58
C ARG A 54 -3.44 -14.59 14.61
N SER A 55 -3.42 -14.17 15.87
CA SER A 55 -4.31 -14.74 16.91
C SER A 55 -5.80 -14.39 16.69
N PHE A 56 -6.08 -13.35 15.90
CA PHE A 56 -7.43 -13.00 15.44
C PHE A 56 -7.79 -13.65 14.09
N GLY A 57 -6.96 -14.57 13.58
CA GLY A 57 -7.18 -15.23 12.30
C GLY A 57 -6.80 -14.41 11.08
N LEU A 58 -6.17 -13.24 11.27
CA LEU A 58 -5.73 -12.36 10.20
C LEU A 58 -4.34 -12.76 9.71
N ALA A 59 -4.16 -12.98 8.42
CA ALA A 59 -2.85 -13.11 7.82
C ALA A 59 -2.13 -11.75 7.83
N VAL A 60 -0.82 -11.75 7.59
CA VAL A 60 -0.04 -10.54 7.33
C VAL A 60 0.19 -10.45 5.82
N SER A 61 -0.38 -9.44 5.18
CA SER A 61 -0.21 -9.25 3.73
C SER A 61 1.12 -8.58 3.40
N ALA A 62 1.42 -7.52 4.14
CA ALA A 62 2.58 -6.66 3.88
C ALA A 62 3.03 -5.92 5.15
N SER A 63 4.22 -5.35 5.05
CA SER A 63 4.69 -4.32 5.98
C SER A 63 5.28 -3.15 5.20
N TYR A 64 5.11 -1.95 5.75
CA TYR A 64 5.45 -0.68 5.10
C TYR A 64 6.61 0.00 5.82
N ILE A 65 7.58 0.53 5.05
CA ILE A 65 8.72 1.29 5.57
C ILE A 65 9.04 2.48 4.67
N GLY A 66 9.27 3.67 5.26
CA GLY A 66 9.78 4.84 4.55
C GLY A 66 11.30 4.83 4.47
N LEU A 67 11.86 5.15 3.30
CA LEU A 67 13.30 5.25 3.09
C LEU A 67 13.67 6.45 2.22
N PRO A 68 14.76 7.18 2.53
CA PRO A 68 15.28 8.24 1.69
C PRO A 68 16.03 7.68 0.48
N LEU A 69 15.32 6.97 -0.40
CA LEU A 69 15.89 6.19 -1.51
C LEU A 69 16.74 7.02 -2.50
N HIS A 70 16.66 8.33 -2.45
CA HIS A 70 17.42 9.26 -3.28
C HIS A 70 18.88 9.45 -2.85
N ILE A 71 19.28 8.94 -1.66
CA ILE A 71 20.66 9.01 -1.17
C ILE A 71 21.45 7.74 -1.56
N PRO A 72 22.79 7.77 -1.50
CA PRO A 72 23.62 6.58 -1.74
C PRO A 72 23.23 5.40 -0.84
N PHE A 73 23.25 4.20 -1.38
CA PHE A 73 22.83 2.95 -0.69
C PHE A 73 23.42 2.76 0.70
N ASN A 74 24.70 3.03 0.87
CA ASN A 74 25.37 2.88 2.16
C ASN A 74 24.82 3.81 3.26
N GLY A 75 24.14 4.89 2.88
CA GLY A 75 23.48 5.82 3.79
C GLY A 75 22.08 5.35 4.23
N LEU A 76 21.51 4.34 3.56
CA LEU A 76 20.16 3.86 3.88
C LEU A 76 20.10 2.97 5.13
N GLY A 77 21.22 2.46 5.63
CA GLY A 77 21.25 1.55 6.77
C GLY A 77 20.48 0.24 6.52
N VAL A 78 20.44 -0.25 5.28
CA VAL A 78 19.60 -1.40 4.86
C VAL A 78 19.84 -2.64 5.71
N VAL A 79 21.10 -2.98 5.99
CA VAL A 79 21.45 -4.17 6.77
C VAL A 79 21.01 -4.05 8.24
N GLN A 80 21.01 -2.85 8.80
CA GLN A 80 20.66 -2.59 10.20
C GLN A 80 19.15 -2.38 10.42
N THR A 81 18.42 -1.95 9.39
CA THR A 81 16.99 -1.56 9.52
C THR A 81 16.07 -2.37 8.63
N VAL A 82 16.35 -2.41 7.33
CA VAL A 82 15.43 -3.03 6.35
C VAL A 82 15.50 -4.55 6.42
N LEU A 83 16.71 -5.13 6.49
CA LEU A 83 16.86 -6.58 6.51
C LEU A 83 16.22 -7.22 7.76
N PRO A 84 16.46 -6.76 9.00
CA PRO A 84 15.75 -7.30 10.17
C PRO A 84 14.24 -7.05 10.15
N PHE A 85 13.79 -5.97 9.51
CA PHE A 85 12.37 -5.71 9.30
C PHE A 85 11.75 -6.74 8.33
N ALA A 86 12.41 -7.00 7.21
CA ALA A 86 12.01 -7.99 6.21
C ALA A 86 12.04 -9.42 6.78
N GLU A 87 13.04 -9.77 7.58
CA GLU A 87 13.13 -11.07 8.26
C GLU A 87 11.92 -11.32 9.19
N ARG A 88 11.50 -10.30 9.97
CA ARG A 88 10.31 -10.42 10.82
C ARG A 88 9.02 -10.56 10.01
N LEU A 89 8.91 -9.82 8.91
CA LEU A 89 7.77 -9.94 7.99
C LEU A 89 7.69 -11.35 7.38
N ALA A 90 8.81 -11.85 6.87
CA ALA A 90 8.87 -13.21 6.30
C ALA A 90 8.58 -14.30 7.34
N ALA A 91 9.07 -14.14 8.58
CA ALA A 91 8.80 -15.06 9.69
C ALA A 91 7.30 -15.09 10.10
N ALA A 92 6.53 -14.07 9.72
CA ALA A 92 5.09 -14.02 9.90
C ALA A 92 4.30 -14.41 8.63
N ASP A 93 4.96 -15.06 7.66
CA ASP A 93 4.39 -15.44 6.35
C ASP A 93 3.88 -14.24 5.53
N GLY A 94 4.36 -13.03 5.82
CA GLY A 94 4.08 -11.84 5.02
C GLY A 94 4.70 -11.96 3.63
N THR A 95 4.12 -11.27 2.65
CA THR A 95 4.50 -11.47 1.25
C THR A 95 5.09 -10.24 0.57
N ASP A 96 4.71 -9.04 1.01
CA ASP A 96 5.06 -7.82 0.32
C ASP A 96 5.76 -6.83 1.25
N LEU A 97 6.99 -6.43 0.89
CA LEU A 97 7.72 -5.36 1.56
C LEU A 97 7.44 -4.06 0.78
N LEU A 98 6.61 -3.21 1.35
CA LEU A 98 6.22 -1.95 0.74
C LEU A 98 7.17 -0.83 1.19
N ILE A 99 7.73 -0.14 0.23
CA ILE A 99 8.68 0.95 0.49
C ILE A 99 8.11 2.27 -0.02
N ASN A 100 8.01 3.24 0.86
CA ASN A 100 7.75 4.63 0.48
C ASN A 100 9.07 5.34 0.19
N ALA A 101 9.12 6.03 -0.94
CA ALA A 101 10.26 6.87 -1.28
C ALA A 101 10.14 8.23 -0.59
N ASP A 102 10.79 8.40 0.55
CA ASP A 102 10.76 9.64 1.29
C ASP A 102 11.14 10.85 0.44
N PRO A 103 10.53 12.03 0.68
CA PRO A 103 10.93 13.26 0.03
C PRO A 103 12.33 13.69 0.49
N ILE A 104 13.00 14.55 -0.29
CA ILE A 104 14.31 15.11 0.10
C ILE A 104 14.19 15.87 1.43
N SER A 105 13.06 16.51 1.66
CA SER A 105 12.80 17.24 2.90
C SER A 105 11.33 17.18 3.26
N TRP A 106 11.07 16.79 4.49
CA TRP A 106 9.72 16.79 5.08
C TRP A 106 9.21 18.20 5.44
N LYS A 107 10.13 19.18 5.55
CA LYS A 107 9.78 20.55 5.97
C LYS A 107 9.63 21.51 4.80
N ASN A 108 10.40 21.31 3.74
CA ASN A 108 10.44 22.21 2.59
C ASN A 108 10.25 21.42 1.30
N PRO A 109 9.46 21.95 0.33
CA PRO A 109 9.30 21.30 -0.96
C PRO A 109 10.62 21.39 -1.76
N VAL A 110 11.30 20.27 -1.89
CA VAL A 110 12.51 20.11 -2.71
C VAL A 110 12.27 18.98 -3.69
N SER A 111 12.28 19.31 -4.97
CA SER A 111 12.07 18.33 -6.04
C SER A 111 13.26 17.39 -6.18
N LYS A 112 12.99 16.10 -6.34
CA LYS A 112 14.00 15.13 -6.76
C LYS A 112 14.44 15.40 -8.20
N SER A 113 15.75 15.30 -8.46
CA SER A 113 16.32 15.33 -9.81
C SER A 113 16.21 13.96 -10.48
N GLU A 114 16.58 13.90 -11.77
CA GLU A 114 16.66 12.63 -12.49
C GLU A 114 17.67 11.65 -11.87
N ASP A 115 18.82 12.17 -11.40
CA ASP A 115 19.83 11.34 -10.71
C ASP A 115 19.27 10.76 -9.39
N HIS A 116 18.41 11.51 -8.68
CA HIS A 116 17.73 11.01 -7.49
C HIS A 116 16.78 9.85 -7.83
N PHE A 117 16.02 9.94 -8.93
CA PHE A 117 15.13 8.86 -9.36
C PHE A 117 15.91 7.63 -9.83
N LYS A 118 17.03 7.83 -10.52
CA LYS A 118 17.94 6.74 -10.90
C LYS A 118 18.51 6.04 -9.66
N GLN A 119 19.05 6.81 -8.72
CA GLN A 119 19.57 6.27 -7.46
C GLN A 119 18.48 5.52 -6.68
N GLN A 120 17.24 6.01 -6.68
CA GLN A 120 16.09 5.38 -6.05
C GLN A 120 15.79 4.00 -6.67
N GLY A 121 15.73 3.89 -8.00
CA GLY A 121 15.53 2.63 -8.70
C GLY A 121 16.65 1.62 -8.45
N GLU A 122 17.92 2.07 -8.50
CA GLU A 122 19.08 1.24 -8.20
C GLU A 122 19.07 0.73 -6.74
N ASN A 123 18.68 1.58 -5.80
CA ASN A 123 18.56 1.21 -4.39
C ASN A 123 17.46 0.17 -4.16
N LEU A 124 16.31 0.33 -4.80
CA LEU A 124 15.22 -0.65 -4.75
C LEU A 124 15.66 -2.01 -5.29
N SER A 125 16.39 -2.04 -6.39
CA SER A 125 16.93 -3.28 -6.97
C SER A 125 17.84 -3.99 -5.98
N ARG A 126 18.76 -3.27 -5.37
CA ARG A 126 19.68 -3.83 -4.36
C ARG A 126 18.96 -4.32 -3.11
N ILE A 127 17.91 -3.64 -2.67
CA ILE A 127 17.08 -4.11 -1.55
C ILE A 127 16.36 -5.40 -1.97
N SER A 128 15.80 -5.45 -3.17
CA SER A 128 15.12 -6.63 -3.70
C SER A 128 16.04 -7.86 -3.74
N GLU A 129 17.28 -7.70 -4.22
CA GLU A 129 18.29 -8.75 -4.18
C GLU A 129 18.60 -9.26 -2.78
N LEU A 130 18.75 -8.34 -1.81
CA LEU A 130 19.06 -8.70 -0.41
C LEU A 130 17.95 -9.47 0.28
N VAL A 131 16.69 -9.18 -0.03
CA VAL A 131 15.54 -9.86 0.59
C VAL A 131 14.99 -11.01 -0.25
N ALA A 132 15.55 -11.29 -1.43
CA ALA A 132 15.07 -12.32 -2.34
C ALA A 132 15.01 -13.71 -1.68
N SER A 133 16.00 -14.06 -0.85
CA SER A 133 16.04 -15.34 -0.13
C SER A 133 14.93 -15.48 0.92
N LEU A 134 14.28 -14.38 1.32
CA LEU A 134 13.17 -14.38 2.25
C LEU A 134 11.82 -14.63 1.54
N GLY A 135 11.80 -14.69 0.22
CA GLY A 135 10.58 -14.88 -0.58
C GLY A 135 9.66 -13.66 -0.64
N LEU A 136 10.15 -12.49 -0.22
CA LEU A 136 9.39 -11.24 -0.23
C LEU A 136 9.45 -10.55 -1.59
N LYS A 137 8.34 -9.95 -2.00
CA LYS A 137 8.28 -9.00 -3.11
C LYS A 137 8.57 -7.60 -2.60
N VAL A 138 9.45 -6.87 -3.27
CA VAL A 138 9.70 -5.45 -2.97
C VAL A 138 8.85 -4.60 -3.88
N CYS A 139 8.06 -3.71 -3.30
CA CYS A 139 7.14 -2.83 -4.01
C CYS A 139 7.38 -1.38 -3.62
N LEU A 140 7.45 -0.49 -4.59
CA LEU A 140 7.39 0.94 -4.32
C LEU A 140 5.93 1.38 -4.20
N HIS A 141 5.58 1.99 -3.07
CA HIS A 141 4.30 2.65 -2.86
C HIS A 141 4.37 4.09 -3.39
N ASN A 142 3.43 4.47 -4.26
CA ASN A 142 3.31 5.85 -4.72
C ASN A 142 2.58 6.71 -3.70
N HIS A 143 3.10 7.89 -3.45
CA HIS A 143 2.52 8.88 -2.55
C HIS A 143 2.51 10.26 -3.20
N ALA A 144 1.51 11.09 -2.92
CA ALA A 144 1.37 12.43 -3.50
C ALA A 144 1.11 13.52 -2.46
N ALA A 145 1.19 13.17 -1.16
CA ALA A 145 1.09 14.17 -0.11
C ALA A 145 2.40 14.95 0.02
N ASP A 146 2.25 16.21 0.42
CA ASP A 146 3.37 17.11 0.71
C ASP A 146 4.39 17.18 -0.44
N ASN A 147 5.62 16.75 -0.17
CA ASN A 147 6.75 16.87 -1.08
C ASN A 147 7.02 15.60 -1.90
N HIS A 148 6.11 14.61 -1.88
CA HIS A 148 6.23 13.40 -2.67
C HIS A 148 5.95 13.65 -4.15
N ASN A 149 6.48 12.78 -5.00
CA ASN A 149 6.31 12.85 -6.44
C ASN A 149 5.90 11.50 -7.02
N ALA A 150 4.59 11.20 -6.96
CA ALA A 150 4.04 9.92 -7.40
C ALA A 150 4.46 9.52 -8.82
N ARG A 151 4.51 10.47 -9.76
CA ARG A 151 4.93 10.19 -11.16
C ARG A 151 6.41 9.86 -11.26
N GLY A 152 7.25 10.63 -10.57
CA GLY A 152 8.69 10.41 -10.55
C GLY A 152 9.06 9.13 -9.82
N ASP A 153 8.40 8.86 -8.71
CA ASP A 153 8.60 7.64 -7.91
C ASP A 153 8.21 6.40 -8.72
N LEU A 154 7.05 6.40 -9.40
CA LEU A 154 6.68 5.32 -10.33
C LEU A 154 7.70 5.15 -11.44
N ARG A 155 8.12 6.27 -12.07
CA ARG A 155 9.10 6.24 -13.16
C ARG A 155 10.44 5.66 -12.71
N SER A 156 10.86 5.89 -11.46
CA SER A 156 12.08 5.32 -10.92
C SER A 156 12.06 3.78 -10.92
N VAL A 157 10.90 3.19 -10.66
CA VAL A 157 10.73 1.74 -10.75
C VAL A 157 10.77 1.28 -12.20
N ILE A 158 10.02 1.93 -13.08
CA ILE A 158 9.86 1.48 -14.47
C ILE A 158 11.14 1.65 -15.28
N GLN A 159 11.90 2.73 -15.07
CA GLN A 159 13.06 3.05 -15.89
C GLN A 159 14.39 2.60 -15.29
N TYR A 160 14.49 2.51 -13.97
CA TYR A 160 15.78 2.36 -13.29
C TYR A 160 15.86 1.18 -12.32
N ALA A 161 14.73 0.55 -11.97
CA ALA A 161 14.77 -0.63 -11.11
C ALA A 161 14.70 -1.93 -11.91
N ASP A 162 15.31 -2.97 -11.33
CA ASP A 162 15.22 -4.35 -11.82
C ASP A 162 13.74 -4.79 -11.92
N PRO A 163 13.38 -5.64 -12.90
CA PRO A 163 12.03 -6.20 -13.02
C PRO A 163 11.51 -6.95 -11.78
N LEU A 164 12.37 -7.35 -10.86
CA LEU A 164 11.98 -7.95 -9.57
C LEU A 164 11.39 -6.93 -8.58
N VAL A 165 11.51 -5.64 -8.85
CA VAL A 165 10.86 -4.57 -8.06
C VAL A 165 9.52 -4.24 -8.69
N GLY A 166 8.46 -4.29 -7.91
CA GLY A 166 7.11 -3.97 -8.36
C GLY A 166 6.60 -2.62 -7.86
N LEU A 167 5.36 -2.35 -8.22
CA LEU A 167 4.58 -1.21 -7.78
C LEU A 167 3.53 -1.68 -6.78
N CYS A 168 3.38 -0.96 -5.68
CA CYS A 168 2.17 -0.93 -4.89
C CYS A 168 1.38 0.31 -5.32
N ILE A 169 0.34 0.12 -6.13
CA ILE A 169 -0.45 1.23 -6.65
C ILE A 169 -1.44 1.71 -5.60
N ASP A 170 -1.16 2.86 -4.99
CA ASP A 170 -2.16 3.61 -4.24
C ASP A 170 -3.04 4.39 -5.23
N THR A 171 -4.28 3.96 -5.34
CA THR A 171 -5.23 4.49 -6.31
C THR A 171 -5.59 5.94 -6.02
N GLY A 172 -5.73 6.30 -4.74
CA GLY A 172 -6.06 7.65 -4.31
C GLY A 172 -4.92 8.64 -4.54
N TRP A 173 -3.69 8.28 -4.15
CA TRP A 173 -2.53 9.15 -4.39
C TRP A 173 -2.18 9.28 -5.87
N ALA A 174 -2.40 8.24 -6.68
CA ALA A 174 -2.30 8.35 -8.14
C ALA A 174 -3.28 9.40 -8.67
N HIS A 175 -4.55 9.33 -8.24
CA HIS A 175 -5.59 10.28 -8.64
C HIS A 175 -5.25 11.71 -8.20
N VAL A 176 -4.85 11.92 -6.96
CA VAL A 176 -4.43 13.24 -6.42
C VAL A 176 -3.26 13.83 -7.20
N ALA A 177 -2.33 12.98 -7.65
CA ALA A 177 -1.21 13.38 -8.52
C ALA A 177 -1.63 13.69 -9.98
N GLY A 178 -2.91 13.60 -10.30
CA GLY A 178 -3.45 13.77 -11.65
C GLY A 178 -3.04 12.63 -12.59
N CYS A 179 -2.87 11.42 -12.04
CA CYS A 179 -2.61 10.20 -12.76
C CYS A 179 -3.86 9.30 -12.74
N ASN A 180 -4.02 8.47 -13.77
CA ASN A 180 -5.04 7.45 -13.80
C ASN A 180 -4.42 6.12 -13.33
N PRO A 181 -4.81 5.57 -12.17
CA PRO A 181 -4.26 4.30 -11.69
C PRO A 181 -4.56 3.13 -12.61
N ILE A 182 -5.63 3.19 -13.41
CA ILE A 182 -5.99 2.15 -14.39
C ILE A 182 -4.96 2.10 -15.52
N GLU A 183 -4.49 3.26 -15.99
CA GLU A 183 -3.44 3.33 -17.01
C GLU A 183 -2.14 2.72 -16.48
N TRP A 184 -1.78 2.93 -15.22
CA TRP A 184 -0.60 2.32 -14.65
C TRP A 184 -0.67 0.78 -14.62
N VAL A 185 -1.86 0.21 -14.39
CA VAL A 185 -2.08 -1.24 -14.46
C VAL A 185 -1.97 -1.75 -15.90
N THR A 186 -2.54 -1.03 -16.87
CA THR A 186 -2.54 -1.44 -18.28
C THR A 186 -1.19 -1.28 -18.95
N ASP A 187 -0.46 -0.22 -18.59
CA ASP A 187 0.84 0.09 -19.20
C ASP A 187 1.98 -0.76 -18.62
N TYR A 188 1.85 -1.16 -17.33
CA TYR A 188 2.89 -1.89 -16.61
C TYR A 188 2.36 -3.16 -15.92
N PRO A 189 1.64 -4.06 -16.64
CA PRO A 189 0.96 -5.20 -16.04
C PRO A 189 1.88 -6.14 -15.25
N ASP A 190 3.10 -6.34 -15.72
CA ASP A 190 4.10 -7.23 -15.09
C ASP A 190 4.81 -6.57 -13.88
N ARG A 191 4.50 -5.31 -13.60
CA ARG A 191 5.11 -4.55 -12.49
C ARG A 191 4.13 -4.27 -11.36
N VAL A 192 2.85 -4.62 -11.48
CA VAL A 192 1.86 -4.43 -10.43
C VAL A 192 1.90 -5.59 -9.45
N PHE A 193 2.48 -5.39 -8.28
CA PHE A 193 2.65 -6.43 -7.25
C PHE A 193 1.70 -6.28 -6.09
N ALA A 194 1.25 -5.06 -5.81
CA ALA A 194 0.33 -4.75 -4.71
C ALA A 194 -0.60 -3.57 -5.07
N PHE A 195 -1.69 -3.46 -4.33
CA PHE A 195 -2.60 -2.32 -4.38
C PHE A 195 -2.85 -1.76 -2.99
N HIS A 196 -2.94 -0.43 -2.91
CA HIS A 196 -3.64 0.30 -1.86
C HIS A 196 -4.89 0.92 -2.44
N LEU A 197 -6.04 0.35 -2.10
CA LEU A 197 -7.33 0.74 -2.67
C LEU A 197 -8.01 1.77 -1.78
N ARG A 198 -8.22 2.94 -2.32
CA ARG A 198 -9.09 3.98 -1.78
C ARG A 198 -9.66 4.82 -2.90
N ASN A 199 -10.82 5.41 -2.68
CA ASN A 199 -11.44 6.29 -3.65
C ASN A 199 -11.29 7.75 -3.24
N GLN A 200 -11.46 8.65 -4.17
CA GLN A 200 -11.31 10.08 -4.03
C GLN A 200 -12.48 10.80 -4.70
N ARG A 201 -12.81 11.96 -4.17
CA ARG A 201 -13.63 12.94 -4.87
C ARG A 201 -12.80 14.21 -5.01
N GLY A 202 -12.19 14.40 -6.18
CA GLY A 202 -11.10 15.36 -6.35
C GLY A 202 -9.91 15.02 -5.44
N HIS A 203 -9.60 15.91 -4.50
CA HIS A 203 -8.51 15.73 -3.54
C HIS A 203 -8.96 15.21 -2.16
N VAL A 204 -10.26 14.93 -1.99
CA VAL A 204 -10.80 14.48 -0.71
C VAL A 204 -11.05 12.96 -0.77
N PRO A 205 -10.46 12.16 0.15
CA PRO A 205 -10.75 10.74 0.25
C PRO A 205 -12.23 10.51 0.58
N THR A 206 -12.84 9.50 -0.05
CA THR A 206 -14.19 9.04 0.30
C THR A 206 -14.17 8.09 1.50
N GLU A 207 -15.31 7.88 2.15
CA GLU A 207 -15.38 6.95 3.28
C GLU A 207 -15.14 5.50 2.83
N ASP A 208 -15.73 5.11 1.70
CA ASP A 208 -15.66 3.77 1.14
C ASP A 208 -15.24 3.80 -0.34
N LEU A 209 -15.16 2.64 -0.99
CA LEU A 209 -14.78 2.51 -2.40
C LEU A 209 -15.94 2.74 -3.38
N LEU A 210 -17.21 2.75 -2.92
CA LEU A 210 -18.37 2.75 -3.79
C LEU A 210 -18.55 4.07 -4.53
N GLU A 211 -18.24 5.17 -3.85
CA GLU A 211 -18.42 6.51 -4.38
C GLU A 211 -17.09 7.20 -4.59
N GLY A 212 -16.93 7.89 -5.69
CA GLY A 212 -15.71 8.65 -5.99
C GLY A 212 -15.43 8.70 -7.50
N ASP A 213 -14.27 9.25 -7.80
CA ASP A 213 -13.84 9.50 -9.18
C ASP A 213 -13.11 8.31 -9.81
N ILE A 214 -12.70 7.31 -9.01
CA ILE A 214 -11.95 6.15 -9.46
C ILE A 214 -12.90 5.00 -9.76
N ASN A 215 -12.87 4.50 -11.00
CA ASN A 215 -13.72 3.39 -11.45
C ASN A 215 -13.08 2.03 -11.08
N PHE A 216 -13.52 1.44 -9.97
CA PHE A 216 -12.99 0.14 -9.50
C PHE A 216 -13.39 -1.04 -10.39
N VAL A 217 -14.49 -0.98 -11.11
CA VAL A 217 -14.85 -2.02 -12.10
C VAL A 217 -13.78 -2.08 -13.19
N SER A 218 -13.43 -0.93 -13.75
CA SER A 218 -12.38 -0.84 -14.76
C SER A 218 -11.00 -1.19 -14.21
N LEU A 219 -10.67 -0.77 -12.97
CA LEU A 219 -9.40 -1.10 -12.32
C LEU A 219 -9.25 -2.62 -12.14
N LEU A 220 -10.26 -3.30 -11.59
CA LEU A 220 -10.20 -4.74 -11.36
C LEU A 220 -10.22 -5.54 -12.66
N ASN A 221 -10.91 -5.08 -13.70
CA ASN A 221 -10.83 -5.67 -15.03
C ASN A 221 -9.41 -5.57 -15.62
N SER A 222 -8.75 -4.41 -15.47
CA SER A 222 -7.35 -4.25 -15.88
C SER A 222 -6.41 -5.13 -15.06
N ALA A 223 -6.62 -5.24 -13.75
CA ALA A 223 -5.86 -6.13 -12.88
C ALA A 223 -6.06 -7.62 -13.27
N ALA A 224 -7.26 -8.00 -13.67
CA ALA A 224 -7.54 -9.35 -14.18
C ALA A 224 -6.82 -9.63 -15.50
N ALA A 225 -6.83 -8.67 -16.42
CA ALA A 225 -6.07 -8.76 -17.68
C ALA A 225 -4.55 -8.84 -17.44
N ALA A 226 -4.04 -8.14 -16.44
CA ALA A 226 -2.66 -8.21 -15.97
C ALA A 226 -2.34 -9.50 -15.18
N LYS A 227 -3.30 -10.40 -14.98
CA LYS A 227 -3.16 -11.64 -14.19
C LYS A 227 -2.69 -11.38 -12.76
N TYR A 228 -3.08 -10.25 -12.18
CA TYR A 228 -2.77 -9.94 -10.80
C TYR A 228 -3.27 -11.04 -9.86
N ASN A 229 -2.45 -11.43 -8.90
CA ASN A 229 -2.73 -12.53 -7.96
C ASN A 229 -2.31 -12.21 -6.52
N GLY A 230 -2.15 -10.92 -6.20
CA GLY A 230 -1.78 -10.44 -4.87
C GLY A 230 -2.99 -10.20 -3.96
N TRP A 231 -2.77 -9.42 -2.92
CA TRP A 231 -3.81 -8.95 -2.01
C TRP A 231 -4.50 -7.70 -2.56
N LEU A 232 -5.81 -7.59 -2.35
CA LEU A 232 -6.51 -6.32 -2.50
C LEU A 232 -6.53 -5.63 -1.13
N ALA A 233 -5.60 -4.72 -0.91
CA ALA A 233 -5.47 -4.03 0.37
C ALA A 233 -6.23 -2.71 0.36
N LEU A 234 -7.18 -2.56 1.28
CA LEU A 234 -7.87 -1.29 1.53
C LEU A 234 -6.93 -0.34 2.29
N GLU A 235 -6.83 0.90 1.84
CA GLU A 235 -6.17 1.97 2.57
C GLU A 235 -7.15 3.14 2.76
N LEU A 236 -8.29 2.85 3.37
CA LEU A 236 -9.26 3.88 3.70
C LEU A 236 -8.64 4.84 4.72
N TRP A 237 -8.65 6.11 4.38
CA TRP A 237 -8.15 7.18 5.23
C TRP A 237 -9.17 8.31 5.28
N HIS A 238 -9.63 8.65 6.48
CA HIS A 238 -10.66 9.64 6.68
C HIS A 238 -10.09 10.88 7.39
N PRO A 239 -9.45 11.81 6.68
CA PRO A 239 -9.10 13.10 7.25
C PRO A 239 -10.37 13.88 7.59
N GLN A 240 -10.25 14.93 8.38
CA GLN A 240 -11.40 15.76 8.78
C GLN A 240 -12.22 16.27 7.57
N SER A 241 -11.59 16.47 6.42
CA SER A 241 -12.25 16.89 5.17
C SER A 241 -13.21 15.84 4.61
N THR A 242 -13.05 14.56 4.91
CA THR A 242 -13.95 13.49 4.51
C THR A 242 -15.30 13.59 5.23
N GLN A 243 -15.33 14.14 6.45
CA GLN A 243 -16.53 14.24 7.29
C GLN A 243 -17.28 12.90 7.40
N PRO A 244 -16.61 11.83 7.84
CA PRO A 244 -17.18 10.50 7.82
C PRO A 244 -18.39 10.40 8.77
N VAL A 245 -19.42 9.67 8.32
CA VAL A 245 -20.68 9.48 9.06
C VAL A 245 -20.88 8.03 9.54
N ARG A 246 -20.11 7.09 9.01
CA ARG A 246 -20.13 5.68 9.41
C ARG A 246 -18.89 5.36 10.25
N THR A 247 -18.85 4.18 10.85
CA THR A 247 -17.64 3.65 11.50
C THR A 247 -16.66 3.13 10.45
N MET A 248 -15.37 2.98 10.82
CA MET A 248 -14.37 2.38 9.93
C MET A 248 -14.74 0.94 9.56
N THR A 249 -15.32 0.19 10.49
CA THR A 249 -15.78 -1.19 10.24
C THR A 249 -16.85 -1.21 9.15
N GLU A 250 -17.89 -0.37 9.26
CA GLU A 250 -18.95 -0.27 8.25
C GLU A 250 -18.41 0.15 6.89
N ASP A 251 -17.45 1.08 6.83
CA ASP A 251 -16.86 1.52 5.56
C ASP A 251 -16.03 0.42 4.90
N VAL A 252 -15.31 -0.37 5.70
CA VAL A 252 -14.57 -1.55 5.22
C VAL A 252 -15.53 -2.64 4.75
N GLU A 253 -16.56 -3.01 5.52
CA GLU A 253 -17.59 -3.98 5.11
C GLU A 253 -18.22 -3.62 3.78
N ARG A 254 -18.67 -2.38 3.63
CA ARG A 254 -19.25 -1.86 2.38
C ARG A 254 -18.28 -1.96 1.21
N SER A 255 -17.02 -1.59 1.43
CA SER A 255 -15.98 -1.67 0.40
C SER A 255 -15.69 -3.11 -0.01
N LEU A 256 -15.65 -4.05 0.96
CA LEU A 256 -15.46 -5.47 0.67
C LEU A 256 -16.63 -6.06 -0.10
N ASP A 257 -17.87 -5.74 0.26
CA ASP A 257 -19.07 -6.20 -0.44
C ASP A 257 -19.08 -5.69 -1.87
N TYR A 258 -18.70 -4.43 -2.09
CA TYR A 258 -18.56 -3.86 -3.42
C TYR A 258 -17.49 -4.58 -4.25
N LEU A 259 -16.31 -4.82 -3.70
CA LEU A 259 -15.24 -5.55 -4.39
C LEU A 259 -15.65 -6.99 -4.72
N ARG A 260 -16.27 -7.69 -3.77
CA ARG A 260 -16.82 -9.05 -3.97
C ARG A 260 -17.86 -9.09 -5.09
N HIS A 261 -18.74 -8.09 -5.13
CA HIS A 261 -19.73 -7.97 -6.19
C HIS A 261 -19.08 -7.80 -7.58
N ILE A 262 -18.09 -6.92 -7.70
CA ILE A 262 -17.36 -6.72 -8.97
C ILE A 262 -16.68 -8.03 -9.39
N LEU A 263 -16.00 -8.72 -8.46
CA LEU A 263 -15.29 -9.96 -8.76
C LEU A 263 -16.24 -11.08 -9.20
N ALA A 264 -17.44 -11.17 -8.60
CA ALA A 264 -18.47 -12.14 -9.01
C ALA A 264 -19.02 -11.88 -10.41
N LEU A 265 -19.09 -10.62 -10.84
CA LEU A 265 -19.53 -10.26 -12.20
C LEU A 265 -18.46 -10.50 -13.27
N SER A 266 -17.20 -10.63 -12.87
CA SER A 266 -16.05 -10.80 -13.76
C SER A 266 -15.59 -12.26 -13.89
N SER A 267 -16.28 -13.18 -13.21
CA SER A 267 -16.04 -14.65 -13.21
C SER A 267 -16.91 -15.34 -14.24
#